data_f5556482f21a4f5bd4097f9a5c4cc899
#
_entry.id   f5556482f21a4f5bd4097f9a5c4cc899
#
_cell.length_a   1.000
_cell.length_b   1.000
_cell.length_c   1.000
_cell.angle_alpha   90.00
_cell.angle_beta   90.00
_cell.angle_gamma   90.00
#
_symmetry.space_group_name_H-M   'P 1'
#
loop_
_entity.id
_entity.type
_entity.pdbx_description
1 polymer ?
#
loop_
_entity_poly.entity_id
_entity_poly.type
_entity_poly.pdbx_seq_one_letter_code
_entity_poly.pdbx_strand_id
1 'polypeptide(L)'
;ETVEREAADGDFVVIDFVGYTVDGDEREAFEGGEGRDHLLELGAGRFIPGFEEQLVGAKAGEERTVEVTFPESYPAAEHLQARPAEFDVTVHEVKTKELPELNDDFASEAGGFDTLDELRADIEETARKRDEHQIEHEFEENVLDAVVADAEVDVPAALAESRARELWEQMLH
;
A
#
# COMPACT_ATOMS: atom_id res chain seq x y z
N GLU A 1 14.29 16.99 -2.35
CA GLU A 1 15.18 17.78 -3.22
C GLU A 1 15.45 17.03 -4.53
N THR A 2 15.53 17.75 -5.67
CA THR A 2 15.87 17.13 -6.97
C THR A 2 17.39 16.87 -7.03
N VAL A 3 17.77 15.67 -7.46
CA VAL A 3 19.18 15.25 -7.51
C VAL A 3 19.56 14.77 -8.91
N GLU A 4 20.83 15.04 -9.33
CA GLU A 4 21.39 14.62 -10.62
C GLU A 4 22.20 13.32 -10.52
N ARG A 5 21.72 12.35 -9.72
CA ARG A 5 22.32 11.03 -9.58
C ARG A 5 21.34 9.94 -9.99
N GLU A 6 21.85 8.72 -10.05
CA GLU A 6 21.01 7.53 -10.20
C GLU A 6 20.03 7.40 -9.03
N ALA A 7 18.79 7.03 -9.33
CA ALA A 7 17.76 6.77 -8.35
C ALA A 7 18.12 5.57 -7.47
N ALA A 8 18.01 5.72 -6.17
CA ALA A 8 18.23 4.67 -5.19
C ALA A 8 16.90 4.27 -4.54
N ASP A 9 16.91 3.14 -3.85
CA ASP A 9 15.80 2.72 -3.00
C ASP A 9 15.50 3.79 -1.94
N GLY A 10 14.23 4.15 -1.77
CA GLY A 10 13.77 5.26 -0.93
C GLY A 10 13.77 6.65 -1.59
N ASP A 11 14.27 6.78 -2.81
CA ASP A 11 14.13 8.02 -3.58
C ASP A 11 12.75 8.12 -4.24
N PHE A 12 12.38 9.33 -4.62
CA PHE A 12 11.19 9.59 -5.43
C PHE A 12 11.61 9.86 -6.87
N VAL A 13 10.88 9.28 -7.81
CA VAL A 13 11.02 9.56 -9.23
C VAL A 13 9.74 10.17 -9.77
N VAL A 14 9.87 11.17 -10.63
CA VAL A 14 8.75 11.70 -11.41
C VAL A 14 8.79 11.04 -12.77
N ILE A 15 7.75 10.29 -13.12
CA ILE A 15 7.71 9.44 -14.31
C ILE A 15 6.47 9.68 -15.15
N ASP A 16 6.64 9.54 -16.46
CA ASP A 16 5.56 9.22 -17.38
C ASP A 16 5.65 7.74 -17.69
N PHE A 17 4.52 7.07 -17.79
CA PHE A 17 4.49 5.66 -18.17
C PHE A 17 3.30 5.33 -19.05
N VAL A 18 3.49 4.36 -19.94
CA VAL A 18 2.43 3.75 -20.75
C VAL A 18 2.57 2.24 -20.67
N GLY A 19 1.52 1.58 -20.20
CA GLY A 19 1.49 0.14 -20.01
C GLY A 19 0.79 -0.60 -21.16
N TYR A 20 1.34 -1.75 -21.48
CA TYR A 20 0.84 -2.66 -22.51
C TYR A 20 0.73 -4.07 -21.93
N THR A 21 -0.35 -4.77 -22.20
CA THR A 21 -0.38 -6.22 -22.02
C THR A 21 0.35 -6.88 -23.19
N VAL A 22 1.08 -7.96 -22.88
CA VAL A 22 1.87 -8.70 -23.85
C VAL A 22 1.25 -10.08 -24.06
N ASP A 23 0.86 -10.38 -25.32
CA ASP A 23 0.34 -11.69 -25.72
C ASP A 23 1.15 -12.21 -26.92
N GLY A 24 2.21 -12.96 -26.64
CA GLY A 24 3.20 -13.34 -27.63
C GLY A 24 3.99 -12.13 -28.14
N ASP A 25 3.86 -11.80 -29.43
CA ASP A 25 4.53 -10.65 -30.06
C ASP A 25 3.62 -9.39 -30.15
N GLU A 26 2.39 -9.47 -29.65
CA GLU A 26 1.43 -8.36 -29.70
C GLU A 26 1.44 -7.57 -28.39
N ARG A 27 1.53 -6.24 -28.51
CA ARG A 27 1.43 -5.27 -27.40
C ARG A 27 0.11 -4.51 -27.55
N GLU A 28 -0.73 -4.56 -26.54
CA GLU A 28 -2.01 -3.84 -26.51
C GLU A 28 -2.07 -2.92 -25.28
N ALA A 29 -2.25 -1.61 -25.51
CA ALA A 29 -2.41 -0.66 -24.43
C ALA A 29 -3.73 -0.91 -23.70
N PHE A 30 -3.71 -0.86 -22.36
CA PHE A 30 -4.90 -1.09 -21.54
C PHE A 30 -5.33 0.18 -20.80
N GLU A 31 -6.62 0.27 -20.53
CA GLU A 31 -7.21 1.40 -19.83
C GLU A 31 -6.67 1.48 -18.38
N GLY A 32 -6.22 2.67 -17.99
CA GLY A 32 -5.58 2.89 -16.68
C GLY A 32 -4.09 2.54 -16.65
N GLY A 33 -3.49 2.10 -17.76
CA GLY A 33 -2.06 1.81 -17.88
C GLY A 33 -1.18 3.03 -18.14
N GLU A 34 -1.73 4.24 -18.27
CA GLU A 34 -0.95 5.45 -18.53
C GLU A 34 -0.98 6.43 -17.37
N GLY A 35 0.13 7.10 -17.14
CA GLY A 35 0.26 8.18 -16.17
C GLY A 35 1.31 9.19 -16.62
N ARG A 36 1.10 10.46 -16.26
CA ARG A 36 2.05 11.55 -16.54
C ARG A 36 2.39 12.29 -15.28
N ASP A 37 3.63 12.76 -15.19
CA ASP A 37 4.15 13.49 -14.03
C ASP A 37 3.86 12.76 -12.69
N HIS A 38 3.85 11.43 -12.74
CA HIS A 38 3.52 10.62 -11.57
C HIS A 38 4.71 10.55 -10.61
N LEU A 39 4.48 10.94 -9.35
CA LEU A 39 5.49 10.86 -8.29
C LEU A 39 5.45 9.47 -7.65
N LEU A 40 6.51 8.70 -7.84
CA LEU A 40 6.66 7.34 -7.32
C LEU A 40 7.82 7.26 -6.33
N GLU A 41 7.58 6.73 -5.14
CA GLU A 41 8.61 6.37 -4.15
C GLU A 41 9.11 4.96 -4.43
N LEU A 42 10.40 4.82 -4.72
CA LEU A 42 11.02 3.52 -5.00
C LEU A 42 11.16 2.71 -3.70
N GLY A 43 10.76 1.45 -3.72
CA GLY A 43 10.79 0.55 -2.56
C GLY A 43 9.59 0.65 -1.62
N ALA A 44 8.61 1.51 -1.93
CA ALA A 44 7.39 1.62 -1.14
C ALA A 44 6.37 0.49 -1.39
N GLY A 45 6.55 -0.29 -2.46
CA GLY A 45 5.66 -1.39 -2.83
C GLY A 45 4.25 -0.94 -3.22
N ARG A 46 4.12 0.27 -3.76
CA ARG A 46 2.83 0.84 -4.16
C ARG A 46 2.40 0.45 -5.56
N PHE A 47 3.37 0.07 -6.38
CA PHE A 47 3.16 -0.41 -7.74
C PHE A 47 3.19 -1.94 -7.81
N ILE A 48 2.97 -2.46 -9.01
CA ILE A 48 3.03 -3.89 -9.28
C ILE A 48 4.43 -4.42 -8.90
N PRO A 49 4.53 -5.58 -8.22
CA PRO A 49 5.82 -6.15 -7.84
C PRO A 49 6.77 -6.26 -9.04
N GLY A 50 8.01 -5.85 -8.85
CA GLY A 50 9.03 -5.82 -9.92
C GLY A 50 9.08 -4.52 -10.72
N PHE A 51 8.13 -3.60 -10.54
CA PHE A 51 8.11 -2.32 -11.26
C PHE A 51 9.13 -1.33 -10.67
N GLU A 52 9.05 -1.11 -9.37
CA GLU A 52 9.90 -0.14 -8.66
C GLU A 52 11.38 -0.57 -8.69
N GLU A 53 11.66 -1.86 -8.53
CA GLU A 53 13.02 -2.41 -8.52
C GLU A 53 13.76 -2.18 -9.85
N GLN A 54 13.03 -2.22 -10.97
CA GLN A 54 13.64 -1.99 -12.29
C GLN A 54 13.93 -0.52 -12.57
N LEU A 55 13.34 0.41 -11.80
CA LEU A 55 13.61 1.85 -11.87
C LEU A 55 14.77 2.28 -10.97
N VAL A 56 15.21 1.44 -10.05
CA VAL A 56 16.42 1.69 -9.27
C VAL A 56 17.62 1.79 -10.22
N GLY A 57 18.46 2.81 -10.06
CA GLY A 57 19.57 3.12 -10.93
C GLY A 57 19.20 3.93 -12.20
N ALA A 58 17.95 4.32 -12.37
CA ALA A 58 17.54 5.21 -13.47
C ALA A 58 17.99 6.66 -13.21
N LYS A 59 18.22 7.40 -14.29
CA LYS A 59 18.58 8.83 -14.26
C LYS A 59 17.45 9.68 -14.79
N ALA A 60 17.46 10.94 -14.40
CA ALA A 60 16.58 11.93 -15.03
C ALA A 60 16.84 12.02 -16.55
N GLY A 61 15.76 12.00 -17.34
CA GLY A 61 15.79 11.96 -18.80
C GLY A 61 15.97 10.58 -19.42
N GLU A 62 16.05 9.52 -18.63
CA GLU A 62 16.18 8.14 -19.11
C GLU A 62 14.83 7.52 -19.43
N GLU A 63 14.79 6.77 -20.54
CA GLU A 63 13.65 5.94 -20.92
C GLU A 63 13.99 4.47 -20.62
N ARG A 64 13.07 3.77 -19.94
CA ARG A 64 13.20 2.34 -19.63
C ARG A 64 11.93 1.59 -19.99
N THR A 65 12.07 0.37 -20.48
CA THR A 65 10.99 -0.58 -20.54
C THR A 65 11.03 -1.47 -19.32
N VAL A 66 9.93 -1.50 -18.56
CA VAL A 66 9.77 -2.26 -17.32
C VAL A 66 8.85 -3.44 -17.61
N GLU A 67 9.36 -4.65 -17.44
CA GLU A 67 8.60 -5.90 -17.64
C GLU A 67 8.12 -6.42 -16.29
N VAL A 68 6.80 -6.61 -16.15
CA VAL A 68 6.18 -7.13 -14.92
C VAL A 68 5.09 -8.13 -15.22
N THR A 69 4.69 -8.89 -14.22
CA THR A 69 3.50 -9.74 -14.28
C THR A 69 2.51 -9.27 -13.22
N PHE A 70 1.27 -9.03 -13.62
CA PHE A 70 0.21 -8.69 -12.66
C PHE A 70 0.01 -9.82 -11.65
N PRO A 71 -0.24 -9.50 -10.37
CA PRO A 71 -0.51 -10.52 -9.37
C PRO A 71 -1.79 -11.31 -9.69
N GLU A 72 -1.88 -12.54 -9.20
CA GLU A 72 -3.06 -13.42 -9.37
C GLU A 72 -4.33 -12.82 -8.74
N SER A 73 -4.18 -12.00 -7.70
CA SER A 73 -5.26 -11.25 -7.07
C SER A 73 -5.05 -9.76 -7.30
N TYR A 74 -5.67 -9.23 -8.34
CA TYR A 74 -5.65 -7.80 -8.68
C TYR A 74 -7.07 -7.26 -8.81
N PRO A 75 -7.68 -6.81 -7.70
CA PRO A 75 -9.10 -6.38 -7.67
C PRO A 75 -9.39 -5.15 -8.52
N ALA A 76 -8.37 -4.31 -8.79
CA ALA A 76 -8.52 -3.10 -9.60
C ALA A 76 -8.83 -3.39 -11.08
N ALA A 77 -8.35 -4.54 -11.61
CA ALA A 77 -8.60 -4.95 -12.99
C ALA A 77 -8.50 -6.48 -13.13
N GLU A 78 -9.61 -7.19 -12.94
CA GLU A 78 -9.66 -8.66 -12.99
C GLU A 78 -9.16 -9.24 -14.31
N HIS A 79 -9.36 -8.52 -15.43
CA HIS A 79 -8.94 -8.95 -16.76
C HIS A 79 -7.42 -8.91 -16.99
N LEU A 80 -6.66 -8.27 -16.10
CA LEU A 80 -5.20 -8.18 -16.14
C LEU A 80 -4.50 -9.20 -15.22
N GLN A 81 -5.25 -9.92 -14.37
CA GLN A 81 -4.68 -10.87 -13.40
C GLN A 81 -3.79 -11.91 -14.07
N ALA A 82 -2.61 -12.13 -13.48
CA ALA A 82 -1.57 -13.06 -13.93
C ALA A 82 -1.08 -12.83 -15.37
N ARG A 83 -1.38 -11.67 -15.99
CA ARG A 83 -0.91 -11.36 -17.36
C ARG A 83 0.43 -10.65 -17.32
N PRO A 84 1.32 -10.96 -18.27
CA PRO A 84 2.55 -10.19 -18.46
C PRO A 84 2.21 -8.81 -19.05
N ALA A 85 2.93 -7.80 -18.58
CA ALA A 85 2.80 -6.44 -19.05
C ALA A 85 4.18 -5.78 -19.19
N GLU A 86 4.28 -4.86 -20.13
CA GLU A 86 5.43 -4.01 -20.35
C GLU A 86 5.00 -2.55 -20.18
N PHE A 87 5.84 -1.78 -19.51
CA PHE A 87 5.64 -0.35 -19.33
C PHE A 87 6.81 0.41 -19.94
N ASP A 88 6.49 1.28 -20.89
CA ASP A 88 7.47 2.26 -21.36
C ASP A 88 7.44 3.44 -20.40
N VAL A 89 8.54 3.64 -19.68
CA VAL A 89 8.67 4.62 -18.60
C VAL A 89 9.71 5.66 -18.97
N THR A 90 9.34 6.94 -18.84
CA THR A 90 10.27 8.07 -18.96
C THR A 90 10.45 8.71 -17.61
N VAL A 91 11.68 8.76 -17.12
CA VAL A 91 12.03 9.39 -15.84
C VAL A 91 12.33 10.87 -16.06
N HIS A 92 11.53 11.76 -15.51
CA HIS A 92 11.74 13.21 -15.64
C HIS A 92 12.71 13.75 -14.59
N GLU A 93 12.49 13.37 -13.33
CA GLU A 93 13.28 13.86 -12.21
C GLU A 93 13.51 12.74 -11.19
N VAL A 94 14.66 12.79 -10.53
CA VAL A 94 14.96 12.00 -9.34
C VAL A 94 14.98 12.96 -8.15
N LYS A 95 14.24 12.64 -7.10
CA LYS A 95 14.14 13.43 -5.87
C LYS A 95 14.52 12.59 -4.67
N THR A 96 15.36 13.12 -3.80
CA THR A 96 15.66 12.49 -2.52
C THR A 96 14.82 13.09 -1.41
N LYS A 97 14.49 12.28 -0.42
CA LYS A 97 13.75 12.71 0.77
C LYS A 97 14.76 13.24 1.79
N GLU A 98 14.80 14.54 1.97
CA GLU A 98 15.49 15.11 3.12
C GLU A 98 14.58 15.01 4.35
N LEU A 99 15.02 14.27 5.33
CA LEU A 99 14.35 14.21 6.63
C LEU A 99 15.02 15.23 7.55
N PRO A 100 14.23 15.98 8.35
CA PRO A 100 14.79 16.86 9.35
C PRO A 100 15.58 16.05 10.37
N GLU A 101 16.57 16.70 10.99
CA GLU A 101 17.32 16.09 12.10
C GLU A 101 16.38 15.80 13.28
N LEU A 102 16.54 14.62 13.87
CA LEU A 102 15.80 14.23 15.07
C LEU A 102 16.39 14.95 16.29
N ASN A 103 15.88 16.13 16.55
CA ASN A 103 16.25 17.01 17.65
C ASN A 103 15.01 17.55 18.38
N ASP A 104 15.18 18.40 19.36
CA ASP A 104 14.08 18.96 20.14
C ASP A 104 13.22 19.91 19.31
N ASP A 105 13.79 20.59 18.31
CA ASP A 105 13.03 21.43 17.37
C ASP A 105 12.04 20.58 16.57
N PHE A 106 12.50 19.40 16.09
CA PHE A 106 11.62 18.41 15.42
C PHE A 106 10.50 17.95 16.35
N ALA A 107 10.79 17.65 17.62
CA ALA A 107 9.77 17.21 18.58
C ALA A 107 8.71 18.28 18.82
N SER A 108 9.11 19.54 18.84
CA SER A 108 8.21 20.69 18.99
C SER A 108 7.31 20.88 17.75
N GLU A 109 7.87 20.76 16.55
CA GLU A 109 7.12 20.91 15.31
C GLU A 109 6.18 19.73 15.02
N ALA A 110 6.64 18.50 15.30
CA ALA A 110 5.90 17.27 14.97
C ALA A 110 4.77 16.95 15.97
N GLY A 111 4.95 17.26 17.24
CA GLY A 111 4.00 16.85 18.28
C GLY A 111 3.78 17.86 19.40
N GLY A 112 4.45 19.01 19.39
CA GLY A 112 4.35 20.03 20.44
C GLY A 112 5.01 19.61 21.75
N PHE A 113 6.00 18.72 21.70
CA PHE A 113 6.79 18.27 22.84
C PHE A 113 8.01 19.17 23.02
N ASP A 114 8.45 19.38 24.27
CA ASP A 114 9.61 20.21 24.55
C ASP A 114 10.93 19.51 24.20
N THR A 115 10.96 18.17 24.22
CA THR A 115 12.15 17.38 23.94
C THR A 115 11.85 16.15 23.06
N LEU A 116 12.87 15.67 22.34
CA LEU A 116 12.78 14.45 21.55
C LEU A 116 12.50 13.21 22.44
N ASP A 117 13.01 13.19 23.66
CA ASP A 117 12.77 12.07 24.58
C ASP A 117 11.30 12.02 25.05
N GLU A 118 10.64 13.17 25.24
CA GLU A 118 9.20 13.23 25.51
C GLU A 118 8.36 12.71 24.32
N LEU A 119 8.70 13.13 23.10
CA LEU A 119 8.05 12.63 21.89
C LEU A 119 8.20 11.11 21.77
N ARG A 120 9.39 10.57 22.01
CA ARG A 120 9.65 9.13 22.00
C ARG A 120 8.83 8.38 23.05
N ALA A 121 8.80 8.91 24.28
CA ALA A 121 8.04 8.31 25.37
C ALA A 121 6.54 8.28 25.08
N ASP A 122 5.99 9.33 24.48
CA ASP A 122 4.58 9.38 24.08
C ASP A 122 4.25 8.39 22.97
N ILE A 123 5.10 8.30 21.95
CA ILE A 123 4.94 7.32 20.87
C ILE A 123 5.01 5.89 21.41
N GLU A 124 5.95 5.59 22.30
CA GLU A 124 6.10 4.28 22.93
C GLU A 124 4.87 3.93 23.77
N GLU A 125 4.38 4.88 24.59
CA GLU A 125 3.19 4.68 25.40
C GLU A 125 1.95 4.44 24.53
N THR A 126 1.79 5.24 23.47
CA THR A 126 0.68 5.10 22.52
C THR A 126 0.72 3.77 21.77
N ALA A 127 1.90 3.36 21.31
CA ALA A 127 2.09 2.06 20.65
C ALA A 127 1.75 0.90 21.61
N ARG A 128 2.26 0.96 22.85
CA ARG A 128 1.98 -0.04 23.87
C ARG A 128 0.48 -0.16 24.20
N LYS A 129 -0.21 0.97 24.37
CA LYS A 129 -1.66 0.98 24.63
C LYS A 129 -2.44 0.38 23.47
N ARG A 130 -2.03 0.66 22.23
CA ARG A 130 -2.66 0.07 21.04
C ARG A 130 -2.46 -1.43 21.02
N ASP A 131 -1.25 -1.90 21.28
CA ASP A 131 -0.93 -3.34 21.29
C ASP A 131 -1.66 -4.05 22.44
N GLU A 132 -1.77 -3.44 23.63
CA GLU A 132 -2.54 -3.97 24.75
C GLU A 132 -4.02 -4.12 24.39
N HIS A 133 -4.63 -3.11 23.75
CA HIS A 133 -6.03 -3.19 23.27
C HIS A 133 -6.23 -4.25 22.19
N GLN A 134 -5.27 -4.37 21.27
CA GLN A 134 -5.35 -5.40 20.22
C GLN A 134 -5.28 -6.80 20.82
N ILE A 135 -4.36 -7.04 21.75
CA ILE A 135 -4.22 -8.34 22.45
C ILE A 135 -5.49 -8.66 23.25
N GLU A 136 -6.06 -7.67 23.95
CA GLU A 136 -7.32 -7.84 24.70
C GLU A 136 -8.48 -8.21 23.77
N HIS A 137 -8.59 -7.50 22.63
CA HIS A 137 -9.61 -7.79 21.63
C HIS A 137 -9.46 -9.19 21.00
N GLU A 138 -8.24 -9.55 20.59
CA GLU A 138 -7.95 -10.90 20.08
C GLU A 138 -8.24 -11.98 21.12
N PHE A 139 -7.95 -11.71 22.39
CA PHE A 139 -8.27 -12.64 23.47
C PHE A 139 -9.78 -12.80 23.65
N GLU A 140 -10.54 -11.69 23.64
CA GLU A 140 -12.01 -11.73 23.73
C GLU A 140 -12.62 -12.49 22.56
N GLU A 141 -12.16 -12.25 21.32
CA GLU A 141 -12.60 -12.98 20.12
C GLU A 141 -12.32 -14.48 20.24
N ASN A 142 -11.10 -14.85 20.62
CA ASN A 142 -10.73 -16.26 20.80
C ASN A 142 -11.57 -16.95 21.89
N VAL A 143 -11.90 -16.25 22.98
CA VAL A 143 -12.77 -16.79 24.04
C VAL A 143 -14.19 -16.98 23.50
N LEU A 144 -14.73 -16.00 22.77
CA LEU A 144 -16.05 -16.09 22.16
C LEU A 144 -16.11 -17.24 21.14
N ASP A 145 -15.12 -17.36 20.28
CA ASP A 145 -15.02 -18.45 19.30
C ASP A 145 -14.98 -19.82 19.97
N ALA A 146 -14.19 -19.97 21.05
CA ALA A 146 -14.13 -21.20 21.82
C ALA A 146 -15.48 -21.54 22.46
N VAL A 147 -16.18 -20.55 23.01
CA VAL A 147 -17.51 -20.75 23.59
C VAL A 147 -18.54 -21.12 22.52
N VAL A 148 -18.50 -20.46 21.37
CA VAL A 148 -19.40 -20.74 20.24
C VAL A 148 -19.14 -22.13 19.67
N ALA A 149 -17.88 -22.54 19.57
CA ALA A 149 -17.50 -23.87 19.08
C ALA A 149 -17.96 -25.02 20.00
N ASP A 150 -18.04 -24.76 21.31
CA ASP A 150 -18.50 -25.78 22.32
C ASP A 150 -20.02 -25.67 22.60
N ALA A 151 -20.69 -24.63 22.06
CA ALA A 151 -22.13 -24.41 22.29
C ALA A 151 -22.97 -25.22 21.30
N GLU A 152 -23.87 -26.06 21.81
CA GLU A 152 -24.97 -26.65 21.02
C GLU A 152 -26.17 -25.69 21.04
N VAL A 153 -26.36 -24.93 19.95
CA VAL A 153 -27.46 -23.95 19.82
C VAL A 153 -28.36 -24.35 18.66
N ASP A 154 -29.63 -24.60 18.98
CA ASP A 154 -30.67 -24.74 17.95
C ASP A 154 -31.19 -23.33 17.57
N VAL A 155 -30.77 -22.83 16.41
CA VAL A 155 -31.18 -21.52 15.90
C VAL A 155 -32.45 -21.67 15.07
N PRO A 156 -33.62 -21.13 15.51
CA PRO A 156 -34.80 -21.14 14.70
C PRO A 156 -34.61 -20.46 13.34
N ALA A 157 -35.05 -21.11 12.26
CA ALA A 157 -34.87 -20.60 10.89
C ALA A 157 -35.45 -19.16 10.72
N ALA A 158 -36.52 -18.83 11.42
CA ALA A 158 -37.09 -17.48 11.39
C ALA A 158 -36.16 -16.37 11.91
N LEU A 159 -35.30 -16.67 12.90
CA LEU A 159 -34.26 -15.73 13.39
C LEU A 159 -33.15 -15.55 12.38
N ALA A 160 -32.67 -16.64 11.75
CA ALA A 160 -31.66 -16.60 10.72
C ALA A 160 -32.14 -15.80 9.50
N GLU A 161 -33.38 -16.02 9.06
CA GLU A 161 -33.97 -15.26 7.94
C GLU A 161 -34.14 -13.76 8.27
N SER A 162 -34.58 -13.43 9.50
CA SER A 162 -34.70 -12.03 9.93
C SER A 162 -33.35 -11.32 9.91
N ARG A 163 -32.31 -11.98 10.45
CA ARG A 163 -30.97 -11.40 10.50
C ARG A 163 -30.35 -11.27 9.11
N ALA A 164 -30.56 -12.25 8.25
CA ALA A 164 -30.09 -12.18 6.86
C ALA A 164 -30.73 -11.00 6.11
N ARG A 165 -32.02 -10.73 6.35
CA ARG A 165 -32.72 -9.59 5.74
C ARG A 165 -32.18 -8.25 6.24
N GLU A 166 -31.98 -8.11 7.55
CA GLU A 166 -31.36 -6.90 8.13
C GLU A 166 -29.96 -6.63 7.56
N LEU A 167 -29.12 -7.65 7.46
CA LEU A 167 -27.77 -7.54 6.87
C LEU A 167 -27.83 -7.15 5.39
N TRP A 168 -28.78 -7.71 4.65
CA TRP A 168 -29.00 -7.37 3.26
C TRP A 168 -29.43 -5.90 3.08
N GLU A 169 -30.33 -5.42 3.93
CA GLU A 169 -30.76 -4.01 3.92
C GLU A 169 -29.62 -3.05 4.27
N GLN A 170 -28.72 -3.43 5.22
CA GLN A 170 -27.55 -2.64 5.57
C GLN A 170 -26.51 -2.56 4.46
N MET A 171 -26.37 -3.60 3.62
CA MET A 171 -25.45 -3.59 2.48
C MET A 171 -25.94 -2.76 1.29
N LEU A 172 -27.24 -2.46 1.23
CA LEU A 172 -27.86 -1.67 0.15
C LEU A 172 -27.86 -0.16 0.42
N HIS A 173 -27.44 0.27 1.62
CA HIS A 173 -27.30 1.67 2.04
C HIS A 173 -25.83 2.05 2.24
#